data_7edac55d8b9b12fc1fffdd467d52f6f9
#
_entry.id   7edac55d8b9b12fc1fffdd467d52f6f9
#
_cell.length_a   1.000
_cell.length_b   1.000
_cell.length_c   1.000
_cell.angle_alpha   90.00
_cell.angle_beta   90.00
_cell.angle_gamma   90.00
#
_symmetry.space_group_name_H-M   'P 1'
#
loop_
_entity.id
_entity.type
_entity.pdbx_description
1 polymer ?
#
loop_
_entity_poly.entity_id
_entity_poly.type
_entity_poly.pdbx_seq_one_letter_code
_entity_poly.pdbx_strand_id
1 'polypeptide(L)'
;FRRVLFRSVIAGLVGKTEDEVRAYRTASGILPTFKMVDTCSAEFEAETPYYYSSYAVEDEVKPLGDKSVIVIGSGPIRIGQGVEFDYCSVHSAWALRKAGMNSIIINNNPETVSTDFDTSDSLYFEPLTVEDVMAVIDKEKPVGVICQFGGQTAINLAAPLAARGVNVLGTSVA
;
A
#
# COMPACT_ATOMS: atom_id res chain seq x y z
N PHE A 1 7.42 21.52 -14.81
CA PHE A 1 6.94 20.13 -14.70
C PHE A 1 8.16 19.21 -14.55
N ARG A 2 8.53 18.84 -13.32
CA ARG A 2 9.47 17.73 -13.08
C ARG A 2 8.70 16.44 -13.42
N ARG A 3 9.08 15.78 -14.52
CA ARG A 3 8.61 14.43 -14.82
C ARG A 3 9.18 13.50 -13.74
N VAL A 4 8.32 13.02 -12.86
CA VAL A 4 8.68 11.91 -11.98
C VAL A 4 8.81 10.67 -12.87
N LEU A 5 10.02 10.18 -13.04
CA LEU A 5 10.27 8.94 -13.76
C LEU A 5 10.08 7.78 -12.80
N PHE A 6 9.17 6.88 -13.12
CA PHE A 6 9.01 5.63 -12.39
C PHE A 6 10.30 4.82 -12.43
N ARG A 7 10.52 4.00 -11.41
CA ARG A 7 11.71 3.14 -11.30
C ARG A 7 11.90 2.25 -12.51
N SER A 8 10.82 1.67 -13.04
CA SER A 8 10.83 0.87 -14.28
C SER A 8 11.39 1.64 -15.47
N VAL A 9 11.00 2.92 -15.61
CA VAL A 9 11.52 3.79 -16.67
C VAL A 9 13.00 4.11 -16.44
N ILE A 10 13.39 4.43 -15.20
CA ILE A 10 14.80 4.68 -14.86
C ILE A 10 15.64 3.42 -15.14
N ALA A 11 15.17 2.25 -14.68
CA ALA A 11 15.82 0.98 -14.89
C ALA A 11 16.05 0.69 -16.38
N GLY A 12 15.02 0.87 -17.21
CA GLY A 12 15.11 0.72 -18.66
C GLY A 12 16.12 1.68 -19.30
N LEU A 13 16.17 2.94 -18.86
CA LEU A 13 17.09 3.94 -19.40
C LEU A 13 18.56 3.67 -19.03
N VAL A 14 18.82 3.07 -17.88
CA VAL A 14 20.18 2.78 -17.39
C VAL A 14 20.59 1.32 -17.58
N GLY A 15 19.75 0.49 -18.20
CA GLY A 15 20.03 -0.93 -18.44
C GLY A 15 20.13 -1.77 -17.16
N LYS A 16 19.36 -1.44 -16.14
CA LYS A 16 19.32 -2.12 -14.84
C LYS A 16 17.92 -2.65 -14.53
N THR A 17 17.85 -3.48 -13.51
CA THR A 17 16.56 -3.93 -12.95
C THR A 17 15.98 -2.89 -11.99
N GLU A 18 14.66 -2.95 -11.74
CA GLU A 18 14.01 -2.07 -10.76
C GLU A 18 14.57 -2.28 -9.35
N ASP A 19 14.90 -3.51 -8.98
CA ASP A 19 15.48 -3.83 -7.68
C ASP A 19 16.89 -3.25 -7.50
N GLU A 20 17.71 -3.21 -8.55
CA GLU A 20 19.01 -2.53 -8.51
C GLU A 20 18.86 -1.01 -8.35
N VAL A 21 17.90 -0.41 -9.04
CA VAL A 21 17.58 1.02 -8.88
C VAL A 21 17.09 1.32 -7.46
N ARG A 22 16.23 0.45 -6.91
CA ARG A 22 15.77 0.56 -5.51
C ARG A 22 16.93 0.45 -4.53
N ALA A 23 17.79 -0.56 -4.69
CA ALA A 23 18.94 -0.75 -3.82
C ALA A 23 19.88 0.46 -3.85
N TYR A 24 20.15 1.02 -5.03
CA TYR A 24 20.96 2.23 -5.17
C TYR A 24 20.35 3.44 -4.46
N ARG A 25 19.06 3.68 -4.62
CA ARG A 25 18.36 4.78 -3.95
C ARG A 25 18.39 4.62 -2.43
N THR A 26 18.10 3.42 -1.93
CA THR A 26 18.14 3.10 -0.50
C THR A 26 19.52 3.33 0.08
N ALA A 27 20.58 2.85 -0.59
CA ALA A 27 21.96 3.08 -0.19
C ALA A 27 22.37 4.56 -0.21
N SER A 28 21.72 5.37 -1.06
CA SER A 28 21.93 6.82 -1.14
C SER A 28 21.06 7.62 -0.17
N GLY A 29 20.29 6.95 0.71
CA GLY A 29 19.39 7.61 1.65
C GLY A 29 18.13 8.22 1.01
N ILE A 30 17.83 7.90 -0.25
CA ILE A 30 16.63 8.38 -0.95
C ILE A 30 15.51 7.39 -0.71
N LEU A 31 14.79 7.60 0.38
CA LEU A 31 13.64 6.78 0.79
C LEU A 31 12.33 7.55 0.63
N PRO A 32 11.23 6.87 0.31
CA PRO A 32 9.92 7.51 0.39
C PRO A 32 9.57 7.81 1.84
N THR A 33 8.95 8.95 2.05
CA THR A 33 8.29 9.37 3.28
C THR A 33 6.80 9.38 3.04
N PHE A 34 6.01 9.28 4.09
CA PHE A 34 4.56 9.25 3.97
C PHE A 34 3.96 10.46 4.66
N LYS A 35 3.07 11.13 3.96
CA LYS A 35 2.34 12.30 4.44
C LYS A 35 0.88 11.95 4.67
N MET A 36 0.31 12.54 5.71
CA MET A 36 -1.13 12.47 5.96
C MET A 36 -1.89 13.31 4.93
N VAL A 37 -3.04 12.82 4.49
CA VAL A 37 -3.94 13.60 3.63
C VAL A 37 -4.64 14.65 4.49
N ASP A 38 -4.40 15.91 4.20
CA ASP A 38 -5.10 17.03 4.83
C ASP A 38 -6.52 17.12 4.27
N THR A 39 -7.50 16.73 5.08
CA THR A 39 -8.93 16.83 4.76
C THR A 39 -9.58 18.10 5.30
N CYS A 40 -8.81 18.97 5.97
CA CYS A 40 -9.28 20.18 6.64
C CYS A 40 -8.80 21.46 5.96
N SER A 41 -8.18 21.38 4.79
CA SER A 41 -7.67 22.56 4.03
C SER A 41 -6.75 23.45 4.87
N ALA A 42 -5.95 22.87 5.75
CA ALA A 42 -5.09 23.54 6.71
C ALA A 42 -5.79 24.51 7.70
N GLU A 43 -7.11 24.44 7.82
CA GLU A 43 -7.85 25.22 8.83
C GLU A 43 -7.72 24.60 10.23
N PHE A 44 -7.56 23.27 10.29
CA PHE A 44 -7.36 22.50 11.52
C PHE A 44 -6.31 21.42 11.28
N GLU A 45 -5.74 20.88 12.34
CA GLU A 45 -4.87 19.70 12.24
C GLU A 45 -5.71 18.50 11.80
N ALA A 46 -5.35 17.88 10.68
CA ALA A 46 -6.03 16.72 10.17
C ALA A 46 -5.66 15.47 11.00
N GLU A 47 -6.66 14.73 11.45
CA GLU A 47 -6.50 13.45 12.13
C GLU A 47 -7.15 12.35 11.28
N THR A 48 -6.56 12.05 10.11
CA THR A 48 -7.08 11.02 9.21
C THR A 48 -6.12 9.83 9.14
N PRO A 49 -6.63 8.60 8.95
CA PRO A 49 -5.78 7.44 8.74
C PRO A 49 -5.27 7.35 7.29
N TYR A 50 -5.30 8.43 6.52
CA TYR A 50 -5.02 8.48 5.09
C TYR A 50 -3.61 8.98 4.82
N TYR A 51 -2.84 8.17 4.11
CA TYR A 51 -1.45 8.47 3.80
C TYR A 51 -1.16 8.32 2.31
N TYR A 52 -0.17 9.06 1.84
CA TYR A 52 0.41 8.94 0.51
C TYR A 52 1.91 9.12 0.56
N SER A 53 2.62 8.47 -0.36
CA SER A 53 4.08 8.58 -0.42
C SER A 53 4.54 9.91 -1.03
N SER A 54 5.67 10.37 -0.53
CA SER A 54 6.36 11.56 -0.97
C SER A 54 7.88 11.33 -0.86
N TYR A 55 8.68 12.25 -1.37
CA TYR A 55 10.11 12.35 -1.10
C TYR A 55 10.41 13.67 -0.37
N ALA A 56 9.60 13.96 0.65
CA ALA A 56 9.78 15.10 1.54
C ALA A 56 10.78 14.78 2.65
N VAL A 57 11.09 15.79 3.47
CA VAL A 57 12.01 15.62 4.62
C VAL A 57 11.30 14.94 5.78
N GLU A 58 10.04 15.26 5.99
CA GLU A 58 9.23 14.80 7.11
C GLU A 58 8.38 13.59 6.76
N ASP A 59 8.29 12.67 7.71
CA ASP A 59 7.45 11.48 7.63
C ASP A 59 6.42 11.55 8.78
N GLU A 60 5.13 11.52 8.44
CA GLU A 60 4.04 11.72 9.39
C GLU A 60 3.42 10.40 9.87
N VAL A 61 3.82 9.26 9.29
CA VAL A 61 3.29 7.96 9.67
C VAL A 61 3.92 7.46 10.97
N LYS A 62 3.06 7.03 11.88
CA LYS A 62 3.43 6.23 13.06
C LYS A 62 3.11 4.76 12.73
N PRO A 63 4.11 3.91 12.45
CA PRO A 63 3.88 2.53 12.04
C PRO A 63 3.07 1.74 13.07
N LEU A 64 2.13 0.92 12.60
CA LEU A 64 1.33 0.02 13.43
C LEU A 64 2.09 -1.26 13.84
N GLY A 65 3.17 -1.58 13.12
CA GLY A 65 4.14 -2.61 13.50
C GLY A 65 3.64 -4.05 13.37
N ASP A 66 4.23 -4.92 14.17
CA ASP A 66 4.08 -6.39 14.13
C ASP A 66 2.70 -6.93 14.52
N LYS A 67 1.75 -6.08 14.88
CA LYS A 67 0.34 -6.44 15.07
C LYS A 67 -0.55 -6.02 13.90
N SER A 68 0.05 -5.65 12.78
CA SER A 68 -0.68 -5.20 11.60
C SER A 68 -0.61 -6.20 10.45
N VAL A 69 -1.65 -6.18 9.62
CA VAL A 69 -1.75 -6.94 8.37
C VAL A 69 -2.16 -5.98 7.26
N ILE A 70 -1.47 -6.05 6.14
CA ILE A 70 -1.83 -5.28 4.94
C ILE A 70 -2.83 -6.06 4.11
N VAL A 71 -3.89 -5.40 3.68
CA VAL A 71 -4.86 -5.89 2.69
C VAL A 71 -4.69 -5.05 1.42
N ILE A 72 -4.36 -5.71 0.31
CA ILE A 72 -4.25 -5.03 -0.98
C ILE A 72 -5.65 -4.90 -1.57
N GLY A 73 -6.05 -3.66 -1.85
CA GLY A 73 -7.31 -3.34 -2.50
C GLY A 73 -7.31 -3.67 -4.00
N SER A 74 -8.43 -3.41 -4.64
CA SER A 74 -8.66 -3.76 -6.04
C SER A 74 -8.16 -2.72 -7.05
N GLY A 75 -7.84 -1.52 -6.59
CA GLY A 75 -7.56 -0.41 -7.48
C GLY A 75 -8.79 0.02 -8.29
N PRO A 76 -8.61 0.62 -9.47
CA PRO A 76 -9.70 0.91 -10.38
C PRO A 76 -10.36 -0.38 -10.86
N ILE A 77 -11.67 -0.49 -10.63
CA ILE A 77 -12.49 -1.67 -10.97
C ILE A 77 -13.57 -1.30 -11.98
N ARG A 78 -14.07 -2.29 -12.68
CA ARG A 78 -15.21 -2.12 -13.61
C ARG A 78 -16.52 -2.00 -12.83
N ILE A 79 -17.51 -1.37 -13.41
CA ILE A 79 -18.87 -1.32 -12.87
C ILE A 79 -19.36 -2.75 -12.59
N GLY A 80 -19.87 -2.96 -11.37
CA GLY A 80 -20.36 -4.26 -10.90
C GLY A 80 -19.32 -5.11 -10.14
N GLN A 81 -18.04 -4.81 -10.22
CA GLN A 81 -16.99 -5.56 -9.50
C GLN A 81 -16.76 -5.08 -8.06
N GLY A 82 -17.23 -3.88 -7.69
CA GLY A 82 -17.09 -3.33 -6.34
C GLY A 82 -17.71 -4.20 -5.26
N VAL A 83 -18.88 -4.77 -5.56
CA VAL A 83 -19.57 -5.67 -4.63
C VAL A 83 -18.75 -6.91 -4.28
N GLU A 84 -17.92 -7.39 -5.20
CA GLU A 84 -17.09 -8.57 -4.98
C GLU A 84 -15.76 -8.19 -4.28
N PHE A 85 -14.97 -7.34 -4.89
CA PHE A 85 -13.60 -7.10 -4.44
C PHE A 85 -13.51 -6.08 -3.29
N ASP A 86 -14.24 -4.99 -3.37
CA ASP A 86 -14.24 -3.98 -2.32
C ASP A 86 -14.89 -4.49 -1.04
N TYR A 87 -16.03 -5.17 -1.17
CA TYR A 87 -16.70 -5.84 -0.06
C TYR A 87 -15.78 -6.85 0.66
N CYS A 88 -15.05 -7.68 -0.08
CA CYS A 88 -14.11 -8.62 0.52
C CYS A 88 -12.97 -7.92 1.26
N SER A 89 -12.48 -6.80 0.74
CA SER A 89 -11.44 -5.98 1.40
C SER A 89 -11.93 -5.38 2.71
N VAL A 90 -13.15 -4.83 2.74
CA VAL A 90 -13.80 -4.30 3.94
C VAL A 90 -13.96 -5.38 5.00
N HIS A 91 -14.54 -6.53 4.62
CA HIS A 91 -14.74 -7.64 5.55
C HIS A 91 -13.43 -8.23 6.08
N SER A 92 -12.38 -8.21 5.28
CA SER A 92 -11.04 -8.61 5.70
C SER A 92 -10.50 -7.68 6.78
N ALA A 93 -10.61 -6.36 6.61
CA ALA A 93 -10.21 -5.38 7.60
C ALA A 93 -10.98 -5.54 8.91
N TRP A 94 -12.29 -5.73 8.85
CA TRP A 94 -13.13 -5.97 10.04
C TRP A 94 -12.81 -7.30 10.73
N ALA A 95 -12.49 -8.35 9.98
CA ALA A 95 -12.08 -9.64 10.56
C ALA A 95 -10.76 -9.52 11.30
N LEU A 96 -9.78 -8.80 10.76
CA LEU A 96 -8.51 -8.50 11.41
C LEU A 96 -8.74 -7.73 12.73
N ARG A 97 -9.55 -6.69 12.69
CA ARG A 97 -9.89 -5.92 13.90
C ARG A 97 -10.56 -6.78 14.98
N LYS A 98 -11.46 -7.69 14.60
CA LYS A 98 -12.06 -8.67 15.52
C LYS A 98 -11.06 -9.66 16.10
N ALA A 99 -10.00 -9.97 15.35
CA ALA A 99 -8.91 -10.83 15.80
C ALA A 99 -7.86 -10.09 16.67
N GLY A 100 -8.06 -8.79 16.94
CA GLY A 100 -7.12 -7.96 17.70
C GLY A 100 -5.87 -7.56 16.91
N MET A 101 -5.94 -7.59 15.59
CA MET A 101 -4.90 -7.14 14.67
C MET A 101 -5.28 -5.79 14.07
N ASN A 102 -4.30 -4.95 13.83
CA ASN A 102 -4.50 -3.72 13.09
C ASN A 102 -4.60 -4.01 11.59
N SER A 103 -5.52 -3.35 10.93
CA SER A 103 -5.75 -3.48 9.49
C SER A 103 -5.17 -2.28 8.73
N ILE A 104 -4.37 -2.56 7.71
CA ILE A 104 -3.83 -1.57 6.80
C ILE A 104 -4.37 -1.88 5.41
N ILE A 105 -4.97 -0.90 4.75
CA ILE A 105 -5.39 -1.04 3.36
C ILE A 105 -4.44 -0.24 2.45
N ILE A 106 -4.05 -0.82 1.32
CA ILE A 106 -3.38 -0.11 0.23
C ILE A 106 -4.32 -0.13 -0.97
N ASN A 107 -4.76 1.03 -1.41
CA ASN A 107 -5.63 1.18 -2.57
C ASN A 107 -5.39 2.53 -3.25
N ASN A 108 -5.63 2.61 -4.56
CA ASN A 108 -5.55 3.86 -5.32
C ASN A 108 -6.90 4.32 -5.89
N ASN A 109 -7.98 3.72 -5.42
CA ASN A 109 -9.34 4.12 -5.77
C ASN A 109 -9.99 4.79 -4.56
N PRO A 110 -10.18 6.12 -4.54
CA PRO A 110 -10.76 6.82 -3.39
C PRO A 110 -12.28 6.72 -3.29
N GLU A 111 -12.94 6.13 -4.30
CA GLU A 111 -14.40 6.09 -4.44
C GLU A 111 -14.97 4.72 -4.04
N THR A 112 -14.44 4.09 -3.00
CA THR A 112 -14.89 2.77 -2.54
C THR A 112 -15.00 2.71 -1.01
N VAL A 113 -15.84 1.80 -0.49
CA VAL A 113 -16.06 1.65 0.95
C VAL A 113 -14.80 1.19 1.69
N SER A 114 -13.92 0.43 1.05
CA SER A 114 -12.63 0.03 1.66
C SER A 114 -11.72 1.22 1.94
N THR A 115 -11.95 2.35 1.30
CA THR A 115 -11.21 3.60 1.49
C THR A 115 -11.92 4.62 2.38
N ASP A 116 -13.02 4.23 3.02
CA ASP A 116 -13.68 5.06 4.04
C ASP A 116 -12.83 5.13 5.32
N PHE A 117 -12.89 6.27 6.01
CA PHE A 117 -12.01 6.59 7.15
C PHE A 117 -12.15 5.64 8.36
N ASP A 118 -13.26 4.93 8.48
CA ASP A 118 -13.57 4.03 9.59
C ASP A 118 -13.40 2.54 9.24
N THR A 119 -13.04 2.22 8.01
CA THR A 119 -12.91 0.84 7.54
C THR A 119 -11.64 0.17 8.04
N SER A 120 -10.51 0.84 7.97
CA SER A 120 -9.20 0.32 8.40
C SER A 120 -8.52 1.26 9.40
N ASP A 121 -7.50 0.74 10.08
CA ASP A 121 -6.72 1.53 11.05
C ASP A 121 -5.71 2.44 10.35
N SER A 122 -5.33 2.09 9.12
CA SER A 122 -4.46 2.90 8.27
C SER A 122 -4.76 2.63 6.80
N LEU A 123 -4.77 3.68 5.98
CA LEU A 123 -5.02 3.59 4.54
C LEU A 123 -3.94 4.33 3.77
N TYR A 124 -3.32 3.63 2.83
CA TYR A 124 -2.33 4.19 1.92
C TYR A 124 -2.92 4.34 0.53
N PHE A 125 -3.01 5.57 0.06
CA PHE A 125 -3.36 5.89 -1.32
C PHE A 125 -2.12 5.78 -2.20
N GLU A 126 -1.83 4.54 -2.62
CA GLU A 126 -0.64 4.23 -3.41
C GLU A 126 -0.99 3.46 -4.66
N PRO A 127 -0.23 3.61 -5.73
CA PRO A 127 -0.33 2.73 -6.87
C PRO A 127 -0.10 1.27 -6.47
N LEU A 128 -0.90 0.36 -7.02
CA LEU A 128 -0.78 -1.07 -6.75
C LEU A 128 0.36 -1.68 -7.58
N THR A 129 1.57 -1.18 -7.35
CA THR A 129 2.82 -1.69 -7.94
C THR A 129 3.67 -2.37 -6.87
N VAL A 130 4.55 -3.26 -7.27
CA VAL A 130 5.49 -3.91 -6.33
C VAL A 130 6.32 -2.88 -5.58
N GLU A 131 6.73 -1.82 -6.26
CA GLU A 131 7.55 -0.76 -5.69
C GLU A 131 6.86 -0.05 -4.53
N ASP A 132 5.64 0.44 -4.78
CA ASP A 132 4.91 1.27 -3.83
C ASP A 132 4.43 0.42 -2.65
N VAL A 133 3.93 -0.79 -2.93
CA VAL A 133 3.54 -1.74 -1.88
C VAL A 133 4.73 -2.12 -0.99
N MET A 134 5.90 -2.38 -1.57
CA MET A 134 7.12 -2.65 -0.79
C MET A 134 7.56 -1.45 0.06
N ALA A 135 7.33 -0.23 -0.39
CA ALA A 135 7.64 0.96 0.40
C ALA A 135 6.77 1.04 1.67
N VAL A 136 5.48 0.72 1.55
CA VAL A 136 4.56 0.64 2.69
C VAL A 136 4.94 -0.52 3.62
N ILE A 137 5.26 -1.70 3.08
CA ILE A 137 5.70 -2.86 3.87
C ILE A 137 6.96 -2.54 4.67
N ASP A 138 7.94 -1.89 4.05
CA ASP A 138 9.19 -1.50 4.70
C ASP A 138 8.94 -0.48 5.82
N LYS A 139 7.95 0.37 5.67
CA LYS A 139 7.56 1.37 6.68
C LYS A 139 6.79 0.73 7.84
N GLU A 140 5.75 -0.03 7.53
CA GLU A 140 4.80 -0.57 8.52
C GLU A 140 5.29 -1.83 9.24
N LYS A 141 6.15 -2.63 8.60
CA LYS A 141 6.64 -3.90 9.16
C LYS A 141 5.52 -4.85 9.59
N PRO A 142 4.52 -5.14 8.73
CA PRO A 142 3.38 -5.97 9.08
C PRO A 142 3.77 -7.44 9.29
N VAL A 143 2.88 -8.21 9.93
CA VAL A 143 3.00 -9.68 10.02
C VAL A 143 2.96 -10.32 8.64
N GLY A 144 2.16 -9.75 7.73
CA GLY A 144 2.04 -10.23 6.37
C GLY A 144 1.07 -9.41 5.54
N VAL A 145 0.87 -9.85 4.31
CA VAL A 145 0.07 -9.17 3.28
C VAL A 145 -0.97 -10.12 2.71
N ILE A 146 -2.21 -9.66 2.58
CA ILE A 146 -3.31 -10.38 1.94
C ILE A 146 -3.51 -9.81 0.54
N CYS A 147 -3.34 -10.65 -0.51
CA CYS A 147 -3.47 -10.26 -1.91
C CYS A 147 -4.73 -10.82 -2.59
N GLN A 148 -5.46 -11.73 -1.95
CA GLN A 148 -6.51 -12.51 -2.62
C GLN A 148 -7.83 -11.78 -2.80
N PHE A 149 -8.07 -10.66 -2.11
CA PHE A 149 -9.36 -9.98 -2.10
C PHE A 149 -9.47 -8.81 -3.08
N GLY A 150 -8.35 -8.29 -3.58
CA GLY A 150 -8.32 -7.15 -4.50
C GLY A 150 -8.39 -7.52 -5.98
N GLY A 151 -8.90 -8.71 -6.32
CA GLY A 151 -9.00 -9.17 -7.71
C GLY A 151 -7.64 -9.37 -8.38
N GLN A 152 -7.64 -9.37 -9.72
CA GLN A 152 -6.44 -9.69 -10.51
C GLN A 152 -5.25 -8.76 -10.21
N THR A 153 -5.52 -7.49 -9.98
CA THR A 153 -4.47 -6.50 -9.67
C THR A 153 -3.70 -6.88 -8.42
N ALA A 154 -4.39 -7.20 -7.34
CA ALA A 154 -3.77 -7.61 -6.09
C ALA A 154 -3.11 -8.99 -6.18
N ILE A 155 -3.77 -9.96 -6.84
CA ILE A 155 -3.24 -11.32 -7.01
C ILE A 155 -1.92 -11.30 -7.79
N ASN A 156 -1.80 -10.45 -8.81
CA ASN A 156 -0.57 -10.31 -9.60
C ASN A 156 0.63 -9.82 -8.76
N LEU A 157 0.39 -9.20 -7.61
CA LEU A 157 1.45 -8.77 -6.69
C LEU A 157 1.95 -9.90 -5.78
N ALA A 158 1.18 -10.97 -5.58
CA ALA A 158 1.49 -12.01 -4.61
C ALA A 158 2.86 -12.68 -4.88
N ALA A 159 3.10 -13.17 -6.09
CA ALA A 159 4.35 -13.82 -6.45
C ALA A 159 5.57 -12.87 -6.40
N PRO A 160 5.52 -11.66 -6.97
CA PRO A 160 6.61 -10.71 -6.84
C PRO A 160 6.93 -10.28 -5.40
N LEU A 161 5.92 -10.16 -4.52
CA LEU A 161 6.11 -9.83 -3.10
C LEU A 161 6.74 -11.02 -2.35
N ALA A 162 6.21 -12.25 -2.56
CA ALA A 162 6.78 -13.46 -1.97
C ALA A 162 8.25 -13.67 -2.37
N ALA A 163 8.60 -13.42 -3.63
CA ALA A 163 9.99 -13.49 -4.12
C ALA A 163 10.93 -12.50 -3.41
N ARG A 164 10.40 -11.44 -2.80
CA ARG A 164 11.13 -10.45 -2.00
C ARG A 164 11.08 -10.72 -0.48
N GLY A 165 10.63 -11.92 -0.09
CA GLY A 165 10.58 -12.34 1.30
C GLY A 165 9.37 -11.83 2.09
N VAL A 166 8.37 -11.26 1.42
CA VAL A 166 7.12 -10.83 2.07
C VAL A 166 6.28 -12.04 2.41
N ASN A 167 5.77 -12.09 3.65
CA ASN A 167 4.86 -13.13 4.09
C ASN A 167 3.47 -12.88 3.49
N VAL A 168 3.11 -13.62 2.43
CA VAL A 168 1.78 -13.55 1.81
C VAL A 168 0.84 -14.48 2.56
N LEU A 169 -0.19 -13.90 3.18
CA LEU A 169 -1.18 -14.60 3.99
C LEU A 169 -2.36 -15.09 3.13
N GLY A 170 -2.98 -16.18 3.57
CA GLY A 170 -4.12 -16.79 2.90
C GLY A 170 -3.69 -17.91 1.94
N THR A 171 -4.08 -17.83 0.66
CA THR A 171 -3.70 -18.82 -0.35
C THR A 171 -2.20 -18.73 -0.63
N SER A 172 -1.50 -19.86 -0.51
CA SER A 172 -0.06 -19.92 -0.78
C SER A 172 0.25 -19.58 -2.24
N VAL A 173 1.35 -18.88 -2.44
CA VAL A 173 1.93 -18.69 -3.77
C VAL A 173 2.64 -19.99 -4.15
N ALA A 174 2.09 -20.71 -5.15
CA ALA A 174 2.67 -21.95 -5.66
C ALA A 174 3.88 -21.68 -6.55
#